data_caa825c4b91791cdedff3ea4a25f9f55
#
_entry.id   caa825c4b91791cdedff3ea4a25f9f55
#
_cell.length_a   1.000
_cell.length_b   1.000
_cell.length_c   1.000
_cell.angle_alpha   90.00
_cell.angle_beta   90.00
_cell.angle_gamma   90.00
#
_symmetry.space_group_name_H-M   'P 1'
#
loop_
_entity.id
_entity.type
_entity.pdbx_description
1 polymer ?
#
loop_
_entity_poly.entity_id
_entity_poly.type
_entity_poly.pdbx_seq_one_letter_code
_entity_poly.pdbx_strand_id
1 'polypeptide(L)'
;GLEGILVTGLGISAHRDCMPLVRMQPDVQNQGYAAGLAAAMAVQGNVPLRGIPMRGLQKKLAEKEILPPGVLTENDCIPGPDVSDPHHELAAVFLNPEQWIPVLKKRYAEKQALEDAALLAFLGEADGVSRLEREIEKTPWDEGWNYKGMGQFGASMSPLDTLLFALSAVADSPVYEKKLRDLKPDHAFSHFRAVCRALMRHPHKECAGMLETLLRTPGMAGWAQKNLADTVRANRAEVDDTTVRNSQLKELYLAKALAACDPSNPFAASILKDYADGLQGVYAIFAR
;
A
#
# COMPACT_ATOMS: atom_id res chain seq x y z
N GLY A 1 6.63 23.61 -18.14
CA GLY A 1 7.57 22.55 -17.80
C GLY A 1 8.94 22.79 -18.44
N LEU A 2 9.93 22.03 -18.03
CA LEU A 2 11.25 22.05 -18.65
C LEU A 2 11.17 21.30 -19.99
N GLU A 3 11.77 21.89 -21.03
CA GLU A 3 11.91 21.27 -22.34
C GLU A 3 13.37 20.85 -22.59
N GLY A 4 13.58 19.87 -23.45
CA GLY A 4 14.92 19.42 -23.83
C GLY A 4 15.61 18.52 -22.77
N ILE A 5 14.88 18.04 -21.77
CA ILE A 5 15.40 17.16 -20.72
C ILE A 5 14.67 15.81 -20.76
N LEU A 6 15.45 14.73 -20.71
CA LEU A 6 14.97 13.37 -20.46
C LEU A 6 15.47 12.90 -19.09
N VAL A 7 14.58 12.32 -18.30
CA VAL A 7 14.90 11.74 -16.99
C VAL A 7 14.79 10.23 -17.09
N THR A 8 15.82 9.52 -16.68
CA THR A 8 15.88 8.04 -16.70
C THR A 8 16.40 7.49 -15.37
N GLY A 9 16.46 6.18 -15.28
CA GLY A 9 16.97 5.49 -14.11
C GLY A 9 16.08 5.67 -12.88
N LEU A 10 16.69 5.79 -11.71
CA LEU A 10 15.95 5.91 -10.45
C LEU A 10 15.15 7.21 -10.30
N GLY A 11 15.39 8.19 -11.18
CA GLY A 11 14.65 9.45 -11.22
C GLY A 11 13.42 9.45 -12.14
N ILE A 12 13.15 8.31 -12.81
CA ILE A 12 11.98 8.19 -13.71
C ILE A 12 10.67 8.43 -12.96
N SER A 13 9.75 9.13 -13.61
CA SER A 13 8.39 9.29 -13.08
C SER A 13 7.60 8.00 -13.30
N ALA A 14 7.45 7.21 -12.24
CA ALA A 14 6.69 5.97 -12.25
C ALA A 14 5.86 5.85 -10.96
N HIS A 15 4.73 5.15 -11.05
CA HIS A 15 3.99 4.79 -9.87
C HIS A 15 4.86 3.94 -8.94
N ARG A 16 4.71 4.11 -7.64
CA ARG A 16 5.53 3.42 -6.62
C ARG A 16 5.62 1.91 -6.86
N ASP A 17 4.53 1.28 -7.21
CA ASP A 17 4.47 -0.18 -7.38
C ASP A 17 5.09 -0.65 -8.72
N CYS A 18 5.28 0.26 -9.67
CA CYS A 18 6.02 0.01 -10.91
C CYS A 18 7.54 0.17 -10.72
N MET A 19 8.00 0.90 -9.69
CA MET A 19 9.44 1.12 -9.45
C MET A 19 10.26 -0.18 -9.36
N PRO A 20 9.81 -1.26 -8.70
CA PRO A 20 10.55 -2.52 -8.71
C PRO A 20 10.80 -3.10 -10.10
N LEU A 21 9.90 -2.84 -11.05
CA LEU A 21 10.00 -3.35 -12.44
C LEU A 21 10.97 -2.54 -13.30
N VAL A 22 11.17 -1.24 -12.99
CA VAL A 22 11.91 -0.32 -13.86
C VAL A 22 13.26 0.14 -13.26
N ARG A 23 13.64 -0.33 -12.07
CA ARG A 23 14.85 0.11 -11.35
C ARG A 23 16.01 -0.87 -11.36
N MET A 24 15.83 -2.06 -11.91
CA MET A 24 16.90 -3.06 -11.98
C MET A 24 17.97 -2.62 -12.97
N GLN A 25 19.21 -3.08 -12.77
CA GLN A 25 20.34 -2.62 -13.59
C GLN A 25 20.12 -2.77 -15.11
N PRO A 26 19.62 -3.92 -15.61
CA PRO A 26 19.32 -4.05 -17.04
C PRO A 26 18.28 -3.04 -17.52
N ASP A 27 17.22 -2.80 -16.73
CA ASP A 27 16.14 -1.87 -17.10
C ASP A 27 16.66 -0.43 -17.15
N VAL A 28 17.50 -0.03 -16.18
CA VAL A 28 18.11 1.30 -16.13
C VAL A 28 19.05 1.51 -17.32
N GLN A 29 19.82 0.48 -17.73
CA GLN A 29 20.65 0.54 -18.92
C GLN A 29 19.81 0.68 -20.19
N ASN A 30 18.73 -0.08 -20.33
CA ASN A 30 17.82 0.00 -21.47
C ASN A 30 17.12 1.36 -21.53
N GLN A 31 16.70 1.93 -20.39
CA GLN A 31 16.17 3.29 -20.34
C GLN A 31 17.19 4.33 -20.79
N GLY A 32 18.44 4.22 -20.35
CA GLY A 32 19.52 5.11 -20.77
C GLY A 32 19.78 5.03 -22.28
N TYR A 33 19.82 3.83 -22.84
CA TYR A 33 19.94 3.64 -24.28
C TYR A 33 18.77 4.25 -25.05
N ALA A 34 17.53 3.99 -24.60
CA ALA A 34 16.32 4.55 -25.22
C ALA A 34 16.31 6.08 -25.19
N ALA A 35 16.69 6.69 -24.06
CA ALA A 35 16.79 8.14 -23.92
C ALA A 35 17.87 8.73 -24.85
N GLY A 36 19.04 8.11 -24.91
CA GLY A 36 20.10 8.53 -25.82
C GLY A 36 19.70 8.45 -27.29
N LEU A 37 19.03 7.35 -27.68
CA LEU A 37 18.49 7.18 -29.03
C LEU A 37 17.41 8.22 -29.36
N ALA A 38 16.49 8.49 -28.42
CA ALA A 38 15.45 9.50 -28.56
C ALA A 38 16.07 10.91 -28.76
N ALA A 39 17.09 11.25 -27.95
CA ALA A 39 17.81 12.52 -28.11
C ALA A 39 18.50 12.64 -29.47
N ALA A 40 19.17 11.58 -29.94
CA ALA A 40 19.79 11.55 -31.25
C ALA A 40 18.76 11.73 -32.38
N MET A 41 17.61 11.06 -32.30
CA MET A 41 16.52 11.21 -33.26
C MET A 41 15.95 12.63 -33.27
N ALA A 42 15.81 13.27 -32.12
CA ALA A 42 15.34 14.66 -32.01
C ALA A 42 16.29 15.62 -32.69
N VAL A 43 17.61 15.48 -32.47
CA VAL A 43 18.64 16.29 -33.08
C VAL A 43 18.68 16.08 -34.60
N GLN A 44 18.70 14.82 -35.06
CA GLN A 44 18.72 14.48 -36.48
C GLN A 44 17.48 14.97 -37.22
N GLY A 45 16.32 14.89 -36.59
CA GLY A 45 15.04 15.34 -37.14
C GLY A 45 14.79 16.83 -36.98
N ASN A 46 15.66 17.54 -36.28
CA ASN A 46 15.44 18.94 -35.87
C ASN A 46 14.06 19.19 -35.27
N VAL A 47 13.65 18.29 -34.36
CA VAL A 47 12.38 18.35 -33.66
C VAL A 47 12.58 18.37 -32.13
N PRO A 48 11.67 18.93 -31.37
CA PRO A 48 11.72 18.81 -29.91
C PRO A 48 11.57 17.34 -29.47
N LEU A 49 12.07 16.99 -28.29
CA LEU A 49 11.98 15.61 -27.75
C LEU A 49 10.56 15.02 -27.78
N ARG A 50 9.54 15.85 -27.57
CA ARG A 50 8.14 15.45 -27.67
C ARG A 50 7.63 15.24 -29.10
N GLY A 51 8.37 15.71 -30.10
CA GLY A 51 8.02 15.61 -31.51
C GLY A 51 8.68 14.42 -32.23
N ILE A 52 9.46 13.59 -31.55
CA ILE A 52 10.08 12.43 -32.19
C ILE A 52 9.01 11.40 -32.60
N PRO A 53 9.21 10.72 -33.75
CA PRO A 53 8.29 9.69 -34.19
C PRO A 53 8.44 8.45 -33.31
N MET A 54 7.52 8.28 -32.32
CA MET A 54 7.58 7.24 -31.29
C MET A 54 7.66 5.83 -31.90
N ARG A 55 6.88 5.53 -32.94
CA ARG A 55 6.96 4.24 -33.63
C ARG A 55 8.31 3.97 -34.26
N GLY A 56 9.01 5.04 -34.76
CA GLY A 56 10.37 4.92 -35.23
C GLY A 56 11.38 4.59 -34.14
N LEU A 57 11.20 5.18 -32.93
CA LEU A 57 11.99 4.85 -31.76
C LEU A 57 11.75 3.40 -31.32
N GLN A 58 10.49 3.00 -31.17
CA GLN A 58 10.10 1.63 -30.79
C GLN A 58 10.67 0.59 -31.77
N LYS A 59 10.61 0.84 -33.07
CA LYS A 59 11.19 -0.04 -34.09
C LYS A 59 12.70 -0.25 -33.88
N LYS A 60 13.45 0.84 -33.69
CA LYS A 60 14.90 0.76 -33.43
C LYS A 60 15.23 0.02 -32.11
N LEU A 61 14.39 0.17 -31.06
CA LEU A 61 14.56 -0.52 -29.80
C LEU A 61 14.21 -2.02 -29.93
N ALA A 62 13.20 -2.37 -30.73
CA ALA A 62 12.86 -3.77 -31.01
C ALA A 62 13.96 -4.45 -31.87
N GLU A 63 14.55 -3.76 -32.85
CA GLU A 63 15.69 -4.26 -33.61
C GLU A 63 16.94 -4.52 -32.78
N LYS A 64 17.02 -3.90 -31.59
CA LYS A 64 18.08 -4.11 -30.57
C LYS A 64 17.67 -5.06 -29.46
N GLU A 65 16.52 -5.70 -29.57
CA GLU A 65 15.96 -6.62 -28.57
C GLU A 65 15.76 -5.97 -27.17
N ILE A 66 15.69 -4.63 -27.11
CA ILE A 66 15.38 -3.86 -25.91
C ILE A 66 13.87 -3.87 -25.62
N LEU A 67 13.07 -3.88 -26.67
CA LEU A 67 11.61 -4.04 -26.59
C LEU A 67 11.16 -5.29 -27.34
N PRO A 68 10.12 -5.96 -26.89
CA PRO A 68 9.54 -7.07 -27.63
C PRO A 68 8.92 -6.57 -28.95
N PRO A 69 8.98 -7.36 -30.03
CA PRO A 69 8.42 -6.96 -31.34
C PRO A 69 6.92 -6.63 -31.28
N GLY A 70 6.17 -7.25 -30.37
CA GLY A 70 4.74 -7.02 -30.17
C GLY A 70 4.40 -5.54 -29.90
N VAL A 71 5.30 -4.77 -29.29
CA VAL A 71 5.10 -3.34 -29.02
C VAL A 71 4.77 -2.52 -30.28
N LEU A 72 5.20 -3.00 -31.46
CA LEU A 72 4.95 -2.31 -32.73
C LEU A 72 3.50 -2.42 -33.22
N THR A 73 2.76 -3.42 -32.74
CA THR A 73 1.37 -3.67 -33.10
C THR A 73 0.41 -3.36 -31.96
N GLU A 74 0.90 -3.27 -30.74
CA GLU A 74 0.11 -2.92 -29.55
C GLU A 74 -0.28 -1.44 -29.57
N ASN A 75 -1.46 -1.16 -29.05
CA ASN A 75 -1.88 0.21 -28.78
C ASN A 75 -1.64 0.53 -27.30
N ASP A 76 -1.34 1.78 -26.97
CA ASP A 76 -1.33 2.30 -25.61
C ASP A 76 -2.77 2.42 -25.12
N CYS A 77 -3.44 1.30 -24.99
CA CYS A 77 -4.73 1.22 -24.34
C CYS A 77 -4.57 0.24 -23.16
N ILE A 78 -5.13 0.62 -22.03
CA ILE A 78 -5.38 -0.34 -20.98
C ILE A 78 -6.28 -1.39 -21.61
N PRO A 79 -5.92 -2.69 -21.57
CA PRO A 79 -6.72 -3.72 -22.16
C PRO A 79 -8.15 -3.53 -21.69
N GLY A 80 -9.10 -3.53 -22.62
CA GLY A 80 -10.51 -3.61 -22.25
C GLY A 80 -10.70 -4.84 -21.37
N PRO A 81 -11.80 -4.93 -20.62
CA PRO A 81 -12.02 -6.01 -19.68
C PRO A 81 -12.14 -7.34 -20.42
N ASP A 82 -11.01 -7.96 -20.75
CA ASP A 82 -11.00 -9.40 -20.98
C ASP A 82 -11.10 -10.06 -19.61
N VAL A 83 -12.33 -10.31 -19.21
CA VAL A 83 -12.71 -10.89 -17.91
C VAL A 83 -12.30 -12.34 -17.74
N SER A 84 -11.59 -12.94 -18.69
CA SER A 84 -11.07 -14.29 -18.55
C SER A 84 -9.90 -14.40 -17.60
N ASP A 85 -9.15 -13.30 -17.40
CA ASP A 85 -8.05 -13.21 -16.45
C ASP A 85 -8.47 -12.40 -15.21
N PRO A 86 -8.46 -13.00 -14.00
CA PRO A 86 -8.82 -12.30 -12.76
C PRO A 86 -7.98 -11.05 -12.47
N HIS A 87 -6.73 -11.01 -12.90
CA HIS A 87 -5.87 -9.83 -12.72
C HIS A 87 -6.30 -8.69 -13.64
N HIS A 88 -6.68 -9.00 -14.88
CA HIS A 88 -7.24 -8.02 -15.81
C HIS A 88 -8.60 -7.51 -15.34
N GLU A 89 -9.46 -8.37 -14.79
CA GLU A 89 -10.73 -7.95 -14.20
C GLU A 89 -10.50 -6.96 -13.07
N LEU A 90 -9.59 -7.25 -12.13
CA LEU A 90 -9.30 -6.37 -11.00
C LEU A 90 -8.83 -4.99 -11.47
N ALA A 91 -7.93 -4.93 -12.45
CA ALA A 91 -7.48 -3.67 -13.06
C ALA A 91 -8.65 -2.92 -13.70
N ALA A 92 -9.49 -3.59 -14.50
CA ALA A 92 -10.63 -3.00 -15.16
C ALA A 92 -11.66 -2.42 -14.18
N VAL A 93 -11.92 -3.12 -13.07
CA VAL A 93 -12.83 -2.69 -12.00
C VAL A 93 -12.37 -1.35 -11.40
N PHE A 94 -11.09 -1.22 -11.05
CA PHE A 94 -10.56 0.00 -10.44
C PHE A 94 -10.36 1.15 -11.42
N LEU A 95 -10.17 0.86 -12.70
CA LEU A 95 -10.02 1.88 -13.73
C LEU A 95 -11.36 2.42 -14.25
N ASN A 96 -12.40 1.61 -14.22
CA ASN A 96 -13.73 1.95 -14.73
C ASN A 96 -14.83 1.60 -13.71
N PRO A 97 -14.81 2.16 -12.49
CA PRO A 97 -15.71 1.75 -11.41
C PRO A 97 -17.20 1.95 -11.77
N GLU A 98 -17.54 3.03 -12.46
CA GLU A 98 -18.93 3.30 -12.86
C GLU A 98 -19.53 2.20 -13.73
N GLN A 99 -18.72 1.59 -14.59
CA GLN A 99 -19.14 0.47 -15.44
C GLN A 99 -19.25 -0.83 -14.66
N TRP A 100 -18.34 -1.05 -13.70
CA TRP A 100 -18.21 -2.33 -13.00
C TRP A 100 -19.08 -2.47 -11.76
N ILE A 101 -19.39 -1.39 -11.05
CA ILE A 101 -20.25 -1.42 -9.87
C ILE A 101 -21.59 -2.14 -10.16
N PRO A 102 -22.34 -1.82 -11.22
CA PRO A 102 -23.59 -2.54 -11.53
C PRO A 102 -23.39 -4.04 -11.81
N VAL A 103 -22.29 -4.39 -12.48
CA VAL A 103 -21.95 -5.79 -12.78
C VAL A 103 -21.64 -6.56 -11.50
N LEU A 104 -20.81 -5.98 -10.61
CA LEU A 104 -20.45 -6.56 -9.32
C LEU A 104 -21.68 -6.70 -8.40
N LYS A 105 -22.55 -5.71 -8.35
CA LYS A 105 -23.81 -5.77 -7.57
C LYS A 105 -24.71 -6.91 -8.03
N LYS A 106 -24.90 -7.04 -9.34
CA LYS A 106 -25.67 -8.16 -9.91
C LYS A 106 -25.03 -9.51 -9.55
N ARG A 107 -23.73 -9.66 -9.79
CA ARG A 107 -22.98 -10.89 -9.48
C ARG A 107 -23.03 -11.22 -7.99
N TYR A 108 -22.88 -10.23 -7.14
CA TYR A 108 -22.99 -10.40 -5.69
C TYR A 108 -24.39 -10.81 -5.26
N ALA A 109 -25.44 -10.21 -5.83
CA ALA A 109 -26.83 -10.59 -5.52
C ALA A 109 -27.12 -12.06 -5.84
N GLU A 110 -26.54 -12.58 -6.92
CA GLU A 110 -26.70 -13.97 -7.36
C GLU A 110 -25.86 -14.97 -6.54
N LYS A 111 -24.61 -14.65 -6.23
CA LYS A 111 -23.63 -15.60 -5.69
C LYS A 111 -23.22 -15.37 -4.25
N GLN A 112 -23.42 -14.18 -3.71
CA GLN A 112 -22.98 -13.76 -2.36
C GLN A 112 -21.47 -14.02 -2.12
N ALA A 113 -20.65 -13.91 -3.20
CA ALA A 113 -19.21 -14.15 -3.15
C ALA A 113 -18.52 -13.14 -2.26
N LEU A 114 -17.52 -13.60 -1.47
CA LEU A 114 -16.78 -12.74 -0.54
C LEU A 114 -15.91 -11.74 -1.28
N GLU A 115 -15.32 -12.16 -2.39
CA GLU A 115 -14.48 -11.33 -3.26
C GLU A 115 -15.27 -10.16 -3.83
N ASP A 116 -16.51 -10.39 -4.30
CA ASP A 116 -17.38 -9.35 -4.80
C ASP A 116 -17.80 -8.36 -3.70
N ALA A 117 -18.08 -8.88 -2.49
CA ALA A 117 -18.36 -8.03 -1.34
C ALA A 117 -17.18 -7.11 -0.99
N ALA A 118 -15.96 -7.64 -1.02
CA ALA A 118 -14.75 -6.86 -0.77
C ALA A 118 -14.48 -5.83 -1.86
N LEU A 119 -14.63 -6.20 -3.13
CA LEU A 119 -14.46 -5.27 -4.25
C LEU A 119 -15.46 -4.12 -4.20
N LEU A 120 -16.75 -4.43 -3.97
CA LEU A 120 -17.79 -3.41 -3.79
C LEU A 120 -17.45 -2.45 -2.65
N ALA A 121 -17.00 -2.97 -1.51
CA ALA A 121 -16.59 -2.14 -0.39
C ALA A 121 -15.39 -1.24 -0.72
N PHE A 122 -14.37 -1.72 -1.44
CA PHE A 122 -13.26 -0.88 -1.90
C PHE A 122 -13.70 0.20 -2.91
N LEU A 123 -14.78 -0.03 -3.63
CA LEU A 123 -15.39 0.95 -4.53
C LEU A 123 -16.36 1.91 -3.82
N GLY A 124 -16.54 1.79 -2.50
CA GLY A 124 -17.41 2.64 -1.71
C GLY A 124 -18.86 2.16 -1.58
N GLU A 125 -19.15 0.92 -2.00
CA GLU A 125 -20.50 0.34 -2.01
C GLU A 125 -20.72 -0.58 -0.82
N ALA A 126 -21.83 -0.38 -0.10
CA ALA A 126 -22.12 -1.08 1.16
C ALA A 126 -22.89 -2.42 1.00
N ASP A 127 -23.19 -2.82 -0.22
CA ASP A 127 -24.02 -4.02 -0.50
C ASP A 127 -23.49 -5.30 0.16
N GLY A 128 -22.16 -5.42 0.32
CA GLY A 128 -21.49 -6.58 0.89
C GLY A 128 -21.22 -6.54 2.40
N VAL A 129 -21.58 -5.49 3.12
CA VAL A 129 -21.21 -5.26 4.53
C VAL A 129 -21.51 -6.46 5.42
N SER A 130 -22.76 -6.93 5.45
CA SER A 130 -23.14 -8.06 6.30
C SER A 130 -22.41 -9.38 5.97
N ARG A 131 -21.95 -9.53 4.72
CA ARG A 131 -21.15 -10.70 4.33
C ARG A 131 -19.72 -10.58 4.84
N LEU A 132 -19.14 -9.40 4.77
CA LEU A 132 -17.81 -9.08 5.31
C LEU A 132 -17.78 -9.23 6.83
N GLU A 133 -18.75 -8.66 7.54
CA GLU A 133 -18.86 -8.77 9.00
C GLU A 133 -18.87 -10.23 9.46
N ARG A 134 -19.76 -11.04 8.88
CA ARG A 134 -19.86 -12.47 9.22
C ARG A 134 -18.57 -13.23 8.95
N GLU A 135 -17.88 -12.90 7.85
CA GLU A 135 -16.62 -13.57 7.52
C GLU A 135 -15.52 -13.18 8.51
N ILE A 136 -15.36 -11.87 8.76
CA ILE A 136 -14.36 -11.36 9.69
C ILE A 136 -14.60 -11.89 11.09
N GLU A 137 -15.86 -11.93 11.56
CA GLU A 137 -16.22 -12.38 12.90
C GLU A 137 -15.83 -13.84 13.15
N LYS A 138 -16.10 -14.73 12.20
CA LYS A 138 -15.84 -16.16 12.34
C LYS A 138 -14.39 -16.56 12.09
N THR A 139 -13.62 -15.72 11.37
CA THR A 139 -12.24 -16.05 10.98
C THR A 139 -11.28 -15.65 12.08
N PRO A 140 -10.50 -16.56 12.69
CA PRO A 140 -9.45 -16.21 13.63
C PRO A 140 -8.35 -15.39 12.95
N TRP A 141 -7.48 -14.76 13.76
CA TRP A 141 -6.27 -14.14 13.20
C TRP A 141 -5.42 -15.18 12.48
N ASP A 142 -5.04 -14.88 11.26
CA ASP A 142 -4.13 -15.68 10.44
C ASP A 142 -2.65 -15.32 10.74
N GLU A 143 -1.71 -15.73 9.90
CA GLU A 143 -0.29 -15.45 10.10
C GLU A 143 0.04 -13.95 9.97
N GLY A 144 -0.79 -13.20 9.28
CA GLY A 144 -0.54 -11.80 9.00
C GLY A 144 0.70 -11.55 8.18
N TRP A 145 1.23 -10.32 8.29
CA TRP A 145 2.42 -9.91 7.60
C TRP A 145 3.26 -8.96 8.46
N ASN A 146 4.55 -9.22 8.52
CA ASN A 146 5.56 -8.34 9.10
C ASN A 146 6.54 -7.87 8.04
N TYR A 147 7.17 -6.71 8.24
CA TYR A 147 8.36 -6.39 7.49
C TYR A 147 9.42 -7.47 7.74
N LYS A 148 10.00 -7.97 6.67
CA LYS A 148 11.18 -8.86 6.63
C LYS A 148 12.26 -8.10 5.88
N GLY A 149 13.49 -8.47 5.93
CA GLY A 149 14.61 -7.77 5.28
C GLY A 149 14.46 -7.49 3.78
N MET A 150 15.55 -7.28 3.07
CA MET A 150 15.54 -7.01 1.63
C MET A 150 14.92 -8.16 0.82
N GLY A 151 14.33 -7.85 -0.35
CA GLY A 151 13.72 -8.85 -1.22
C GLY A 151 12.27 -9.16 -0.92
N GLN A 152 11.61 -8.35 -0.09
CA GLN A 152 10.20 -8.50 0.24
C GLN A 152 9.30 -7.92 -0.84
N PHE A 153 8.73 -8.78 -1.65
CA PHE A 153 7.79 -8.44 -2.72
C PHE A 153 6.43 -9.11 -2.47
N GLY A 154 5.37 -8.50 -2.96
CA GLY A 154 4.02 -9.04 -2.87
C GLY A 154 3.13 -8.34 -1.85
N ALA A 155 2.05 -9.00 -1.45
CA ALA A 155 1.07 -8.46 -0.54
C ALA A 155 1.67 -8.13 0.83
N SER A 156 1.33 -6.97 1.36
CA SER A 156 1.75 -6.50 2.69
C SER A 156 0.66 -6.66 3.74
N MET A 157 -0.30 -7.51 3.48
CA MET A 157 -1.42 -7.82 4.37
C MET A 157 -1.94 -9.24 4.09
N SER A 158 -2.59 -9.81 5.07
CA SER A 158 -3.25 -11.12 4.95
C SER A 158 -4.66 -11.00 4.34
N PRO A 159 -5.31 -12.12 4.00
CA PRO A 159 -6.71 -12.12 3.60
C PRO A 159 -7.64 -11.46 4.62
N LEU A 160 -7.48 -11.76 5.92
CA LEU A 160 -8.30 -11.17 6.98
C LEU A 160 -8.07 -9.65 7.09
N ASP A 161 -6.81 -9.18 6.99
CA ASP A 161 -6.50 -7.76 6.98
C ASP A 161 -7.18 -7.05 5.81
N THR A 162 -7.20 -7.68 4.63
CA THR A 162 -7.87 -7.15 3.44
C THR A 162 -9.36 -6.97 3.65
N LEU A 163 -10.02 -7.94 4.29
CA LEU A 163 -11.45 -7.83 4.62
C LEU A 163 -11.73 -6.70 5.61
N LEU A 164 -10.88 -6.53 6.63
CA LEU A 164 -10.98 -5.40 7.57
C LEU A 164 -10.83 -4.05 6.87
N PHE A 165 -9.88 -3.94 5.93
CA PHE A 165 -9.73 -2.74 5.13
C PHE A 165 -10.96 -2.47 4.26
N ALA A 166 -11.49 -3.50 3.59
CA ALA A 166 -12.68 -3.39 2.77
C ALA A 166 -13.89 -2.91 3.60
N LEU A 167 -14.17 -3.61 4.72
CA LEU A 167 -15.28 -3.25 5.59
C LEU A 167 -15.16 -1.81 6.10
N SER A 168 -13.97 -1.42 6.59
CA SER A 168 -13.74 -0.07 7.11
C SER A 168 -13.82 1.03 6.05
N ALA A 169 -13.79 0.70 4.77
CA ALA A 169 -13.99 1.68 3.72
C ALA A 169 -15.44 2.21 3.65
N VAL A 170 -16.42 1.40 4.03
CA VAL A 170 -17.84 1.68 3.80
C VAL A 170 -18.73 1.64 5.04
N ALA A 171 -18.28 1.02 6.13
CA ALA A 171 -19.14 0.84 7.29
C ALA A 171 -18.39 0.99 8.61
N ASP A 172 -19.10 1.55 9.59
CA ASP A 172 -18.82 1.37 10.99
C ASP A 172 -19.32 -0.01 11.45
N SER A 173 -18.55 -0.74 12.29
CA SER A 173 -18.90 -2.09 12.65
C SER A 173 -18.37 -2.50 14.04
N PRO A 174 -19.18 -3.19 14.86
CA PRO A 174 -18.73 -3.72 16.14
C PRO A 174 -17.67 -4.83 16.00
N VAL A 175 -17.45 -5.32 14.81
CA VAL A 175 -16.42 -6.34 14.52
C VAL A 175 -15.01 -5.81 14.84
N TYR A 176 -14.77 -4.50 14.71
CA TYR A 176 -13.47 -3.89 15.02
C TYR A 176 -13.12 -4.03 16.50
N GLU A 177 -14.09 -3.80 17.39
CA GLU A 177 -13.90 -4.02 18.83
C GLU A 177 -13.61 -5.49 19.13
N LYS A 178 -14.38 -6.42 18.54
CA LYS A 178 -14.16 -7.86 18.72
C LYS A 178 -12.76 -8.27 18.29
N LYS A 179 -12.32 -7.82 17.11
CA LYS A 179 -10.97 -8.11 16.60
C LYS A 179 -9.88 -7.46 17.45
N LEU A 180 -10.09 -6.26 17.95
CA LEU A 180 -9.14 -5.63 18.87
C LEU A 180 -8.98 -6.43 20.17
N ARG A 181 -10.09 -6.96 20.73
CA ARG A 181 -10.07 -7.76 21.96
C ARG A 181 -9.23 -9.03 21.82
N ASP A 182 -9.22 -9.63 20.64
CA ASP A 182 -8.46 -10.85 20.33
C ASP A 182 -7.03 -10.55 19.85
N LEU A 183 -6.66 -9.27 19.68
CA LEU A 183 -5.34 -8.88 19.21
C LEU A 183 -4.30 -8.99 20.33
N LYS A 184 -3.20 -9.68 20.06
CA LYS A 184 -2.11 -9.93 21.02
C LYS A 184 -0.80 -9.27 20.58
N PRO A 185 0.11 -8.96 21.51
CA PRO A 185 1.41 -8.32 21.20
C PRO A 185 2.28 -9.07 20.18
N ASP A 186 2.21 -10.39 20.15
CA ASP A 186 2.97 -11.26 19.26
C ASP A 186 2.38 -11.39 17.86
N HIS A 187 1.14 -10.94 17.64
CA HIS A 187 0.56 -10.93 16.29
C HIS A 187 1.35 -10.06 15.32
N ALA A 188 1.20 -10.35 14.03
CA ALA A 188 1.89 -9.62 12.96
C ALA A 188 1.48 -8.14 12.91
N PHE A 189 2.42 -7.28 12.49
CA PHE A 189 2.19 -5.83 12.34
C PHE A 189 0.97 -5.53 11.48
N SER A 190 0.73 -6.29 10.42
CA SER A 190 -0.37 -6.01 9.49
C SER A 190 -1.74 -6.04 10.15
N HIS A 191 -1.93 -6.91 11.16
CA HIS A 191 -3.16 -6.98 11.95
C HIS A 191 -3.39 -5.71 12.79
N PHE A 192 -2.33 -5.21 13.45
CA PHE A 192 -2.39 -3.92 14.15
C PHE A 192 -2.77 -2.80 13.19
N ARG A 193 -2.14 -2.77 12.02
CA ARG A 193 -2.46 -1.78 10.99
C ARG A 193 -3.92 -1.87 10.56
N ALA A 194 -4.45 -3.06 10.30
CA ALA A 194 -5.81 -3.25 9.82
C ALA A 194 -6.85 -2.77 10.84
N VAL A 195 -6.78 -3.25 12.09
CA VAL A 195 -7.70 -2.86 13.16
C VAL A 195 -7.57 -1.38 13.51
N CYS A 196 -6.34 -0.90 13.70
CA CYS A 196 -6.13 0.50 14.06
C CYS A 196 -6.62 1.45 12.96
N ARG A 197 -6.43 1.13 11.68
CA ARG A 197 -6.99 1.95 10.60
C ARG A 197 -8.51 1.94 10.57
N ALA A 198 -9.14 0.82 10.85
CA ALA A 198 -10.59 0.76 10.99
C ALA A 198 -11.05 1.68 12.13
N LEU A 199 -10.43 1.60 13.31
CA LEU A 199 -10.74 2.45 14.47
C LEU A 199 -10.36 3.93 14.28
N MET A 200 -9.35 4.24 13.48
CA MET A 200 -9.05 5.64 13.11
C MET A 200 -10.11 6.24 12.19
N ARG A 201 -10.74 5.41 11.36
CA ARG A 201 -11.82 5.83 10.45
C ARG A 201 -13.17 5.87 11.15
N HIS A 202 -13.43 4.92 12.03
CA HIS A 202 -14.65 4.75 12.82
C HIS A 202 -14.28 4.62 14.31
N PRO A 203 -14.06 5.74 15.01
CA PRO A 203 -13.58 5.72 16.38
C PRO A 203 -14.64 5.19 17.35
N HIS A 204 -14.30 4.16 18.13
CA HIS A 204 -15.13 3.60 19.20
C HIS A 204 -14.50 3.95 20.54
N LYS A 205 -15.18 4.76 21.35
CA LYS A 205 -14.68 5.20 22.66
C LYS A 205 -14.40 4.02 23.59
N GLU A 206 -15.17 2.96 23.47
CA GLU A 206 -15.05 1.73 24.25
C GLU A 206 -13.73 1.00 23.97
N CYS A 207 -13.15 1.20 22.80
CA CYS A 207 -11.87 0.62 22.42
C CYS A 207 -10.66 1.28 23.08
N ALA A 208 -10.79 2.49 23.60
CA ALA A 208 -9.66 3.27 24.15
C ALA A 208 -8.91 2.52 25.25
N GLY A 209 -9.64 1.93 26.22
CA GLY A 209 -9.02 1.16 27.31
C GLY A 209 -8.25 -0.08 26.84
N MET A 210 -8.74 -0.76 25.81
CA MET A 210 -8.04 -1.93 25.22
C MET A 210 -6.79 -1.50 24.46
N LEU A 211 -6.85 -0.44 23.67
CA LEU A 211 -5.70 0.13 22.94
C LEU A 211 -4.61 0.59 23.91
N GLU A 212 -4.98 1.28 24.99
CA GLU A 212 -4.04 1.71 26.02
C GLU A 212 -3.42 0.50 26.75
N THR A 213 -4.19 -0.53 27.07
CA THR A 213 -3.69 -1.75 27.69
C THR A 213 -2.66 -2.45 26.80
N LEU A 214 -2.91 -2.56 25.49
CA LEU A 214 -1.94 -3.10 24.54
C LEU A 214 -0.65 -2.27 24.51
N LEU A 215 -0.76 -0.95 24.45
CA LEU A 215 0.41 -0.05 24.44
C LEU A 215 1.21 -0.13 25.74
N ARG A 216 0.57 -0.36 26.89
CA ARG A 216 1.24 -0.51 28.20
C ARG A 216 1.84 -1.90 28.41
N THR A 217 1.56 -2.85 27.52
CA THR A 217 2.18 -4.17 27.59
C THR A 217 3.69 -4.02 27.34
N PRO A 218 4.55 -4.68 28.14
CA PRO A 218 6.00 -4.59 27.98
C PRO A 218 6.44 -4.90 26.54
N GLY A 219 7.25 -4.03 25.96
CA GLY A 219 7.75 -4.15 24.59
C GLY A 219 6.83 -3.57 23.50
N MET A 220 5.65 -3.06 23.85
CA MET A 220 4.74 -2.47 22.86
C MET A 220 4.91 -0.97 22.67
N ALA A 221 5.54 -0.26 23.60
CA ALA A 221 5.81 1.15 23.52
C ALA A 221 7.27 1.50 23.87
N GLY A 222 7.70 2.73 23.52
CA GLY A 222 9.06 3.23 23.77
C GLY A 222 10.03 3.05 22.60
N TRP A 223 9.53 2.90 21.39
CA TRP A 223 10.32 2.64 20.17
C TRP A 223 10.65 3.91 19.37
N ALA A 224 10.12 5.09 19.74
CA ALA A 224 10.44 6.35 19.06
C ALA A 224 11.94 6.67 19.21
N GLN A 225 12.58 7.03 18.12
CA GLN A 225 14.01 7.41 18.08
C GLN A 225 14.14 8.93 18.16
N LYS A 226 14.31 9.43 19.38
CA LYS A 226 14.35 10.87 19.67
C LYS A 226 15.73 11.50 19.50
N ASN A 227 16.77 10.67 19.58
CA ASN A 227 18.15 11.11 19.50
C ASN A 227 19.05 10.01 18.91
N LEU A 228 20.30 10.35 18.62
CA LEU A 228 21.26 9.43 18.02
C LEU A 228 21.52 8.20 18.88
N ALA A 229 21.52 8.32 20.21
CA ALA A 229 21.73 7.17 21.10
C ALA A 229 20.57 6.16 20.99
N ASP A 230 19.34 6.63 20.88
CA ASP A 230 18.18 5.77 20.62
C ASP A 230 18.33 5.03 19.29
N THR A 231 18.74 5.76 18.24
CA THR A 231 18.95 5.17 16.90
C THR A 231 20.05 4.11 16.92
N VAL A 232 21.19 4.39 17.57
CA VAL A 232 22.29 3.44 17.68
C VAL A 232 21.87 2.20 18.47
N ARG A 233 21.14 2.37 19.55
CA ARG A 233 20.62 1.26 20.36
C ARG A 233 19.64 0.39 19.58
N ALA A 234 18.74 1.02 18.83
CA ALA A 234 17.73 0.33 18.03
C ALA A 234 18.32 -0.45 16.84
N ASN A 235 19.40 0.06 16.24
CA ASN A 235 19.99 -0.51 15.03
C ASN A 235 21.27 -1.35 15.31
N ARG A 236 21.38 -1.95 16.49
CA ARG A 236 22.46 -2.89 16.80
C ARG A 236 22.31 -4.27 16.18
N ALA A 237 21.15 -4.55 15.63
CA ALA A 237 20.84 -5.83 15.01
C ALA A 237 21.45 -5.94 13.59
N GLU A 238 21.40 -7.15 13.04
CA GLU A 238 21.86 -7.43 11.69
C GLU A 238 21.11 -6.58 10.64
N VAL A 239 21.73 -6.36 9.49
CA VAL A 239 21.24 -5.47 8.42
C VAL A 239 19.80 -5.78 8.00
N ASP A 240 19.39 -7.03 8.09
CA ASP A 240 18.05 -7.48 7.69
C ASP A 240 17.05 -7.60 8.85
N ASP A 241 17.43 -7.22 10.07
CA ASP A 241 16.51 -7.22 11.21
C ASP A 241 15.51 -6.06 11.11
N THR A 242 14.24 -6.40 10.96
CA THR A 242 13.14 -5.45 10.92
C THR A 242 12.31 -5.43 12.19
N THR A 243 12.79 -6.04 13.28
CA THR A 243 12.07 -6.11 14.56
C THR A 243 11.72 -4.72 15.09
N VAL A 244 12.69 -3.81 15.12
CA VAL A 244 12.49 -2.42 15.55
C VAL A 244 11.45 -1.73 14.68
N ARG A 245 11.52 -1.88 13.36
CA ARG A 245 10.55 -1.30 12.43
C ARG A 245 9.13 -1.80 12.68
N ASN A 246 8.96 -3.11 12.84
CA ASN A 246 7.64 -3.69 13.13
C ASN A 246 7.10 -3.19 14.47
N SER A 247 7.93 -3.08 15.49
CA SER A 247 7.56 -2.58 16.82
C SER A 247 7.16 -1.10 16.78
N GLN A 248 7.95 -0.26 16.12
CA GLN A 248 7.63 1.16 15.92
C GLN A 248 6.29 1.35 15.22
N LEU A 249 6.03 0.57 14.18
CA LEU A 249 4.78 0.67 13.44
C LEU A 249 3.59 0.19 14.26
N LYS A 250 3.72 -0.89 15.06
CA LYS A 250 2.67 -1.32 16.00
C LYS A 250 2.35 -0.21 17.00
N GLU A 251 3.37 0.35 17.67
CA GLU A 251 3.21 1.44 18.62
C GLU A 251 2.51 2.64 17.99
N LEU A 252 2.98 3.08 16.83
CA LEU A 252 2.49 4.28 16.17
C LEU A 252 1.03 4.14 15.70
N TYR A 253 0.65 2.97 15.15
CA TYR A 253 -0.73 2.72 14.77
C TYR A 253 -1.67 2.62 15.97
N LEU A 254 -1.24 1.95 17.05
CA LEU A 254 -2.01 1.88 18.30
C LEU A 254 -2.20 3.26 18.93
N ALA A 255 -1.15 4.08 18.99
CA ALA A 255 -1.23 5.43 19.55
C ALA A 255 -2.17 6.34 18.74
N LYS A 256 -2.14 6.25 17.40
CA LYS A 256 -3.08 7.00 16.54
C LYS A 256 -4.53 6.52 16.71
N ALA A 257 -4.74 5.22 16.79
CA ALA A 257 -6.08 4.67 17.03
C ALA A 257 -6.61 5.07 18.43
N LEU A 258 -5.75 5.03 19.46
CA LEU A 258 -6.09 5.50 20.80
C LEU A 258 -6.46 6.97 20.81
N ALA A 259 -5.66 7.82 20.16
CA ALA A 259 -5.97 9.25 20.03
C ALA A 259 -7.27 9.52 19.24
N ALA A 260 -7.62 8.68 18.28
CA ALA A 260 -8.89 8.77 17.57
C ALA A 260 -10.07 8.36 18.45
N CYS A 261 -9.95 7.28 19.24
CA CYS A 261 -10.98 6.80 20.13
C CYS A 261 -11.14 7.64 21.42
N ASP A 262 -10.03 8.22 21.90
CA ASP A 262 -9.99 9.15 23.03
C ASP A 262 -9.01 10.30 22.74
N PRO A 263 -9.48 11.39 22.12
CA PRO A 263 -8.63 12.56 21.81
C PRO A 263 -8.00 13.23 23.01
N SER A 264 -8.50 12.99 24.23
CA SER A 264 -7.98 13.55 25.46
C SER A 264 -6.89 12.69 26.13
N ASN A 265 -6.58 11.52 25.57
CA ASN A 265 -5.68 10.55 26.18
C ASN A 265 -4.23 11.07 26.22
N PRO A 266 -3.66 11.34 27.42
CA PRO A 266 -2.32 11.93 27.53
C PRO A 266 -1.21 10.94 27.15
N PHE A 267 -1.44 9.63 27.27
CA PHE A 267 -0.47 8.62 26.92
C PHE A 267 -0.31 8.52 25.39
N ALA A 268 -1.43 8.49 24.66
CA ALA A 268 -1.41 8.57 23.21
C ALA A 268 -0.71 9.84 22.72
N ALA A 269 -1.07 11.00 23.30
CA ALA A 269 -0.46 12.29 22.97
C ALA A 269 1.06 12.31 23.20
N SER A 270 1.53 11.71 24.31
CA SER A 270 2.96 11.60 24.61
C SER A 270 3.70 10.76 23.57
N ILE A 271 3.18 9.58 23.19
CA ILE A 271 3.78 8.70 22.19
C ILE A 271 3.84 9.42 20.84
N LEU A 272 2.72 10.00 20.38
CA LEU A 272 2.67 10.70 19.11
C LEU A 272 3.62 11.89 19.07
N LYS A 273 3.76 12.63 20.18
CA LYS A 273 4.75 13.71 20.30
C LYS A 273 6.18 13.20 20.17
N ASP A 274 6.51 12.08 20.83
CA ASP A 274 7.85 11.48 20.75
C ASP A 274 8.22 11.11 19.29
N TYR A 275 7.26 10.61 18.50
CA TYR A 275 7.45 10.36 17.07
C TYR A 275 7.50 11.65 16.23
N ALA A 276 6.62 12.62 16.52
CA ALA A 276 6.55 13.89 15.77
C ALA A 276 7.86 14.71 15.90
N ASP A 277 8.50 14.63 17.06
CA ASP A 277 9.78 15.26 17.35
C ASP A 277 10.99 14.34 17.06
N GLY A 278 10.74 13.10 16.64
CA GLY A 278 11.76 12.09 16.41
C GLY A 278 12.56 12.28 15.13
N LEU A 279 13.67 11.54 15.04
CA LEU A 279 14.62 11.62 13.91
C LEU A 279 14.11 10.98 12.62
N GLN A 280 13.07 10.15 12.69
CA GLN A 280 12.55 9.41 11.55
C GLN A 280 11.41 10.19 10.87
N GLY A 281 11.75 11.00 9.86
CA GLY A 281 10.83 11.93 9.20
C GLY A 281 9.53 11.31 8.71
N VAL A 282 9.55 10.07 8.18
CA VAL A 282 8.34 9.36 7.73
C VAL A 282 7.38 9.11 8.90
N TYR A 283 7.90 8.67 10.05
CA TYR A 283 7.07 8.42 11.24
C TYR A 283 6.60 9.73 11.88
N ALA A 284 7.44 10.78 11.84
CA ALA A 284 7.06 12.11 12.32
C ALA A 284 5.89 12.69 11.52
N ILE A 285 5.89 12.55 10.20
CA ILE A 285 4.78 12.97 9.34
C ILE A 285 3.51 12.16 9.66
N PHE A 286 3.62 10.87 9.86
CA PHE A 286 2.46 10.03 10.20
C PHE A 286 1.91 10.32 11.60
N ALA A 287 2.75 10.69 12.56
CA ALA A 287 2.35 11.02 13.95
C ALA A 287 1.57 12.34 14.06
N ARG A 288 1.84 13.31 13.19
CA ARG A 288 1.12 14.60 13.11
C ARG A 288 -0.28 14.45 12.51
#